data_9c3b55065d31191fc480f2bf340798f9
#
_entry.id   9c3b55065d31191fc480f2bf340798f9
#
_cell.length_a   1.000
_cell.length_b   1.000
_cell.length_c   1.000
_cell.angle_alpha   90.00
_cell.angle_beta   90.00
_cell.angle_gamma   90.00
#
_symmetry.space_group_name_H-M   'P 1'
#
loop_
_entity.id
_entity.type
_entity.pdbx_description
1 polymer ?
#
loop_
_entity_poly.entity_id
_entity_poly.type
_entity_poly.pdbx_seq_one_letter_code
_entity_poly.pdbx_strand_id
1 'polypeptide(L)'
;GDVYKRQPMGGSNPIRIQSMTNTATQDTEASVAQAKRIVDAGGEYVRLTAQGIKEAENLMNINIGLRQDGYMVPLVADIHFNPKVADVAAQYVEKVRINPGNYVDAARTFKHLEYTDEEYAQELQKIHDRFVPFLNICKENHTAIRIGVNHGSLSDRIMSRYGDTPEGMVESCMEFLRICVQENFTDVVISIKASNTVVMVKTVRLLAAVMEQESMRFPLHLGVTEAGDGEDGRIKSALGIGALLADGLGDTIRVSLSEAPEAEIPVARKLVDYIVQRHDHPYIPGADVPEFNYLSPTRRETAAVHNIGGDNLPVVIAARLDGDMDFNPQFMPDYIYTGRSIPKQLPEGMQCIIDADVWMEHSNGRTEPDNAWPAFKGDQLPFLSSCGASLKFLFITYMGLNDEAIACLKYCLLYTS
;
A
#
# COMPACT_ATOMS: atom_id res chain seq x y z
N GLY A 1 23.89 -13.40 -29.45
CA GLY A 1 23.18 -14.36 -28.63
C GLY A 1 22.66 -13.74 -27.39
N ASP A 2 21.73 -13.89 -26.70
CA ASP A 2 21.23 -13.54 -25.36
C ASP A 2 20.16 -12.46 -25.25
N VAL A 3 19.32 -12.31 -26.25
CA VAL A 3 18.09 -11.50 -26.16
C VAL A 3 17.04 -12.13 -25.21
N TYR A 4 17.19 -13.41 -24.85
CA TYR A 4 16.19 -14.18 -24.12
C TYR A 4 16.27 -14.09 -22.58
N LYS A 5 17.36 -13.54 -22.02
CA LYS A 5 17.58 -13.49 -20.57
C LYS A 5 17.10 -12.22 -19.87
N ARG A 6 16.67 -11.20 -20.62
CA ARG A 6 16.30 -9.89 -20.06
C ARG A 6 14.88 -9.51 -20.46
N GLN A 7 13.98 -9.47 -19.50
CA GLN A 7 12.74 -8.74 -19.69
C GLN A 7 13.00 -7.26 -19.34
N PRO A 8 12.88 -6.34 -20.32
CA PRO A 8 13.09 -4.94 -20.07
C PRO A 8 12.04 -4.39 -19.08
N MET A 9 12.47 -3.49 -18.21
CA MET A 9 11.69 -2.91 -17.14
C MET A 9 11.94 -1.40 -17.08
N GLY A 10 10.90 -0.64 -16.74
CA GLY A 10 10.99 0.81 -16.65
C GLY A 10 10.80 1.52 -18.00
N GLY A 11 10.77 2.84 -17.99
CA GLY A 11 10.51 3.67 -19.15
C GLY A 11 9.14 3.38 -19.75
N SER A 12 9.11 3.09 -21.06
CA SER A 12 7.88 2.74 -21.80
C SER A 12 7.50 1.26 -21.74
N ASN A 13 8.26 0.44 -21.00
CA ASN A 13 7.97 -0.98 -20.88
C ASN A 13 6.73 -1.23 -19.99
N PRO A 14 5.99 -2.32 -20.24
CA PRO A 14 4.85 -2.68 -19.40
C PRO A 14 5.23 -2.92 -17.94
N ILE A 15 4.30 -2.66 -17.03
CA ILE A 15 4.45 -3.00 -15.60
C ILE A 15 4.54 -4.52 -15.48
N ARG A 16 5.62 -5.03 -14.89
CA ARG A 16 5.90 -6.47 -14.79
C ARG A 16 5.35 -7.05 -13.49
N ILE A 17 4.84 -8.29 -13.58
CA ILE A 17 4.28 -9.00 -12.44
C ILE A 17 5.24 -10.07 -11.96
N GLN A 18 5.56 -10.01 -10.67
CA GLN A 18 6.43 -10.96 -9.98
C GLN A 18 5.67 -11.72 -8.92
N SER A 19 5.98 -13.00 -8.73
CA SER A 19 5.66 -13.74 -7.51
C SER A 19 6.89 -14.41 -6.92
N MET A 20 6.73 -15.08 -5.80
CA MET A 20 7.83 -15.69 -5.05
C MET A 20 7.46 -17.08 -4.64
N THR A 21 8.39 -18.03 -4.83
CA THR A 21 8.21 -19.41 -4.34
C THR A 21 8.18 -19.44 -2.82
N ASN A 22 7.46 -20.41 -2.28
CA ASN A 22 7.47 -20.77 -0.86
C ASN A 22 8.00 -22.18 -0.59
N THR A 23 8.59 -22.81 -1.62
CA THR A 23 9.31 -24.09 -1.52
C THR A 23 10.69 -23.87 -0.90
N ALA A 24 11.27 -24.94 -0.35
CA ALA A 24 12.69 -24.92 0.02
C ALA A 24 13.54 -24.80 -1.25
N THR A 25 14.40 -23.78 -1.34
CA THR A 25 15.23 -23.55 -2.55
C THR A 25 16.27 -24.65 -2.76
N GLN A 26 16.57 -25.46 -1.77
CA GLN A 26 17.39 -26.68 -1.93
C GLN A 26 16.63 -27.84 -2.59
N ASP A 27 15.31 -27.81 -2.62
CA ASP A 27 14.48 -28.77 -3.33
C ASP A 27 14.25 -28.27 -4.76
N THR A 28 15.09 -28.76 -5.67
CA THR A 28 15.08 -28.36 -7.07
C THR A 28 13.76 -28.70 -7.76
N GLU A 29 13.25 -29.91 -7.53
CA GLU A 29 12.05 -30.40 -8.20
C GLU A 29 10.81 -29.58 -7.80
N ALA A 30 10.60 -29.42 -6.48
CA ALA A 30 9.49 -28.63 -5.95
C ALA A 30 9.57 -27.16 -6.40
N SER A 31 10.78 -26.57 -6.39
CA SER A 31 10.98 -25.17 -6.79
C SER A 31 10.75 -24.94 -8.27
N VAL A 32 11.20 -25.85 -9.15
CA VAL A 32 10.93 -25.81 -10.59
C VAL A 32 9.43 -25.96 -10.85
N ALA A 33 8.78 -26.94 -10.20
CA ALA A 33 7.33 -27.14 -10.37
C ALA A 33 6.52 -25.92 -9.95
N GLN A 34 6.86 -25.28 -8.83
CA GLN A 34 6.17 -24.09 -8.37
C GLN A 34 6.45 -22.87 -9.27
N ALA A 35 7.69 -22.69 -9.70
CA ALA A 35 8.05 -21.63 -10.64
C ALA A 35 7.26 -21.73 -11.96
N LYS A 36 7.08 -22.94 -12.47
CA LYS A 36 6.23 -23.18 -13.67
C LYS A 36 4.79 -22.74 -13.42
N ARG A 37 4.16 -23.13 -12.30
CA ARG A 37 2.79 -22.70 -11.97
C ARG A 37 2.67 -21.18 -11.90
N ILE A 38 3.67 -20.49 -11.35
CA ILE A 38 3.71 -19.02 -11.32
C ILE A 38 3.74 -18.45 -12.75
N VAL A 39 4.58 -19.00 -13.60
CA VAL A 39 4.70 -18.56 -15.02
C VAL A 39 3.43 -18.87 -15.80
N ASP A 40 2.87 -20.07 -15.64
CA ASP A 40 1.63 -20.49 -16.31
C ASP A 40 0.42 -19.62 -15.90
N ALA A 41 0.43 -19.08 -14.67
CA ALA A 41 -0.54 -18.09 -14.21
C ALA A 41 -0.31 -16.67 -14.79
N GLY A 42 0.81 -16.43 -15.49
CA GLY A 42 1.17 -15.15 -16.08
C GLY A 42 2.24 -14.35 -15.33
N GLY A 43 2.98 -14.99 -14.43
CA GLY A 43 4.12 -14.40 -13.75
C GLY A 43 5.29 -14.16 -14.69
N GLU A 44 5.88 -12.97 -14.64
CA GLU A 44 6.96 -12.53 -15.53
C GLU A 44 8.35 -12.59 -14.89
N TYR A 45 8.39 -12.67 -13.55
CA TYR A 45 9.56 -12.90 -12.73
C TYR A 45 9.23 -13.88 -11.62
N VAL A 46 10.17 -14.77 -11.28
CA VAL A 46 10.04 -15.68 -10.15
C VAL A 46 11.16 -15.41 -9.15
N ARG A 47 10.79 -15.11 -7.91
CA ARG A 47 11.74 -14.85 -6.83
C ARG A 47 11.85 -16.09 -5.94
N LEU A 48 13.09 -16.45 -5.58
CA LEU A 48 13.43 -17.55 -4.68
C LEU A 48 14.28 -17.01 -3.54
N THR A 49 14.05 -17.49 -2.33
CA THR A 49 14.88 -17.15 -1.17
C THR A 49 16.20 -17.92 -1.22
N ALA A 50 17.30 -17.26 -0.92
CA ALA A 50 18.60 -17.88 -0.73
C ALA A 50 19.22 -17.37 0.59
N GLN A 51 19.10 -18.18 1.64
CA GLN A 51 19.59 -17.85 2.99
C GLN A 51 21.06 -18.25 3.19
N GLY A 52 21.53 -19.25 2.44
CA GLY A 52 22.88 -19.77 2.54
C GLY A 52 23.48 -20.10 1.18
N ILE A 53 24.76 -20.49 1.21
CA ILE A 53 25.54 -20.82 0.01
C ILE A 53 24.91 -21.98 -0.77
N LYS A 54 24.41 -23.00 -0.05
CA LYS A 54 23.79 -24.18 -0.69
C LYS A 54 22.55 -23.83 -1.50
N GLU A 55 21.69 -22.96 -0.97
CA GLU A 55 20.53 -22.47 -1.71
C GLU A 55 20.97 -21.63 -2.93
N ALA A 56 21.97 -20.76 -2.77
CA ALA A 56 22.49 -19.95 -3.85
C ALA A 56 23.10 -20.82 -4.98
N GLU A 57 23.87 -21.86 -4.63
CA GLU A 57 24.40 -22.81 -5.59
C GLU A 57 23.30 -23.62 -6.28
N ASN A 58 22.25 -24.00 -5.56
CA ASN A 58 21.15 -24.78 -6.13
C ASN A 58 20.28 -23.96 -7.10
N LEU A 59 20.33 -22.62 -7.07
CA LEU A 59 19.69 -21.79 -8.08
C LEU A 59 20.14 -22.14 -9.51
N MET A 60 21.37 -22.60 -9.68
CA MET A 60 21.86 -23.12 -10.96
C MET A 60 21.01 -24.31 -11.43
N ASN A 61 20.76 -25.29 -10.57
CA ASN A 61 19.98 -26.47 -10.92
C ASN A 61 18.51 -26.11 -11.23
N ILE A 62 17.92 -25.19 -10.45
CA ILE A 62 16.56 -24.70 -10.71
C ILE A 62 16.49 -23.98 -12.06
N ASN A 63 17.47 -23.13 -12.35
CA ASN A 63 17.55 -22.43 -13.63
C ASN A 63 17.66 -23.43 -14.80
N ILE A 64 18.57 -24.39 -14.70
CA ILE A 64 18.75 -25.45 -15.71
C ILE A 64 17.43 -26.21 -15.92
N GLY A 65 16.78 -26.67 -14.84
CA GLY A 65 15.52 -27.39 -14.94
C GLY A 65 14.41 -26.61 -15.64
N LEU A 66 14.27 -25.33 -15.33
CA LEU A 66 13.30 -24.46 -16.02
C LEU A 66 13.64 -24.34 -17.51
N ARG A 67 14.91 -24.10 -17.87
CA ARG A 67 15.33 -23.94 -19.27
C ARG A 67 15.15 -25.21 -20.08
N GLN A 68 15.44 -26.38 -19.49
CA GLN A 68 15.23 -27.69 -20.14
C GLN A 68 13.75 -27.92 -20.49
N ASP A 69 12.85 -27.40 -19.66
CA ASP A 69 11.40 -27.50 -19.89
C ASP A 69 10.82 -26.33 -20.71
N GLY A 70 11.69 -25.48 -21.27
CA GLY A 70 11.29 -24.37 -22.14
C GLY A 70 10.85 -23.09 -21.43
N TYR A 71 10.96 -23.01 -20.09
CA TYR A 71 10.61 -21.82 -19.33
C TYR A 71 11.78 -20.84 -19.28
N MET A 72 11.63 -19.67 -19.88
CA MET A 72 12.68 -18.65 -20.00
C MET A 72 12.50 -17.49 -19.00
N VAL A 73 11.70 -17.66 -17.96
CA VAL A 73 11.43 -16.65 -16.95
C VAL A 73 12.71 -16.24 -16.21
N PRO A 74 12.96 -14.93 -16.00
CA PRO A 74 14.05 -14.46 -15.17
C PRO A 74 13.85 -14.85 -13.70
N LEU A 75 14.90 -15.35 -13.07
CA LEU A 75 14.92 -15.66 -11.65
C LEU A 75 15.50 -14.50 -10.83
N VAL A 76 14.94 -14.31 -9.65
CA VAL A 76 15.40 -13.31 -8.68
C VAL A 76 15.80 -14.02 -7.39
N ALA A 77 17.07 -13.95 -7.01
CA ALA A 77 17.52 -14.46 -5.72
C ALA A 77 17.30 -13.41 -4.63
N ASP A 78 16.60 -13.81 -3.57
CA ASP A 78 16.37 -12.97 -2.40
C ASP A 78 17.34 -13.35 -1.30
N ILE A 79 18.38 -12.53 -1.10
CA ILE A 79 19.46 -12.79 -0.20
C ILE A 79 19.14 -12.29 1.21
N HIS A 80 19.41 -13.12 2.19
CA HIS A 80 19.23 -12.83 3.61
C HIS A 80 20.57 -12.85 4.34
N PHE A 81 20.94 -11.74 4.97
CA PHE A 81 21.99 -11.56 5.99
C PHE A 81 23.45 -11.88 5.60
N ASN A 82 23.75 -12.46 4.46
CA ASN A 82 25.12 -12.84 4.12
C ASN A 82 25.53 -12.37 2.71
N PRO A 83 26.42 -11.38 2.61
CA PRO A 83 26.86 -10.85 1.32
C PRO A 83 27.54 -11.89 0.40
N LYS A 84 28.20 -12.90 0.96
CA LYS A 84 28.84 -13.97 0.16
C LYS A 84 27.80 -14.82 -0.60
N VAL A 85 26.60 -14.94 -0.06
CA VAL A 85 25.50 -15.63 -0.73
C VAL A 85 25.07 -14.86 -1.97
N ALA A 86 25.07 -13.52 -1.92
CA ALA A 86 24.80 -12.66 -3.07
C ALA A 86 25.83 -12.85 -4.20
N ASP A 87 27.13 -12.94 -3.84
CA ASP A 87 28.22 -13.18 -4.79
C ASP A 87 28.03 -14.49 -5.57
N VAL A 88 27.62 -15.56 -4.86
CA VAL A 88 27.35 -16.86 -5.49
C VAL A 88 26.09 -16.82 -6.35
N ALA A 89 24.99 -16.28 -5.81
CA ALA A 89 23.70 -16.22 -6.51
C ALA A 89 23.80 -15.42 -7.81
N ALA A 90 24.58 -14.34 -7.84
CA ALA A 90 24.76 -13.50 -9.00
C ALA A 90 25.27 -14.23 -10.24
N GLN A 91 25.92 -15.38 -10.07
CA GLN A 91 26.42 -16.22 -11.16
C GLN A 91 25.32 -17.07 -11.83
N TYR A 92 24.18 -17.26 -11.16
CA TYR A 92 23.19 -18.26 -11.56
C TYR A 92 21.80 -17.71 -11.84
N VAL A 93 21.53 -16.44 -11.52
CA VAL A 93 20.23 -15.80 -11.71
C VAL A 93 20.35 -14.47 -12.43
N GLU A 94 19.24 -14.00 -12.98
CA GLU A 94 19.18 -12.73 -13.74
C GLU A 94 19.11 -11.50 -12.81
N LYS A 95 18.73 -11.67 -11.54
CA LYS A 95 18.65 -10.57 -10.58
C LYS A 95 18.92 -11.05 -9.16
N VAL A 96 19.64 -10.26 -8.38
CA VAL A 96 19.87 -10.51 -6.95
C VAL A 96 19.27 -9.37 -6.14
N ARG A 97 18.44 -9.68 -5.17
CA ARG A 97 17.96 -8.71 -4.18
C ARG A 97 18.84 -8.72 -2.95
N ILE A 98 19.33 -7.56 -2.59
CA ILE A 98 20.01 -7.31 -1.31
C ILE A 98 19.18 -6.35 -0.45
N ASN A 99 19.37 -6.43 0.87
CA ASN A 99 18.76 -5.50 1.81
C ASN A 99 19.86 -4.60 2.43
N PRO A 100 19.86 -3.30 2.15
CA PRO A 100 20.82 -2.36 2.72
C PRO A 100 20.96 -2.46 4.24
N GLY A 101 19.87 -2.71 4.95
CA GLY A 101 19.85 -2.75 6.41
C GLY A 101 20.63 -3.91 7.04
N ASN A 102 21.01 -4.93 6.26
CA ASN A 102 21.74 -6.10 6.77
C ASN A 102 22.78 -6.65 5.78
N TYR A 103 23.11 -5.90 4.75
CA TYR A 103 24.08 -6.37 3.74
C TYR A 103 25.53 -6.25 4.23
N VAL A 104 25.89 -5.13 4.84
CA VAL A 104 27.24 -4.86 5.41
C VAL A 104 27.15 -4.57 6.90
N ASP A 105 26.16 -3.77 7.28
CA ASP A 105 25.92 -3.45 8.68
C ASP A 105 25.58 -4.75 9.47
N ALA A 106 26.01 -4.81 10.73
CA ALA A 106 25.62 -5.89 11.60
C ALA A 106 24.10 -5.99 11.74
N ALA A 107 23.61 -7.21 11.95
CA ALA A 107 22.19 -7.40 12.24
C ALA A 107 21.74 -6.45 13.37
N ARG A 108 20.55 -5.85 13.21
CA ARG A 108 19.97 -4.90 14.15
C ARG A 108 20.04 -5.43 15.59
N THR A 109 20.75 -4.72 16.43
CA THR A 109 20.94 -5.10 17.84
C THR A 109 20.03 -4.33 18.78
N PHE A 110 19.25 -3.37 18.25
CA PHE A 110 18.40 -2.43 19.01
C PHE A 110 19.20 -1.58 20.03
N LYS A 111 20.49 -1.44 19.83
CA LYS A 111 21.33 -0.55 20.61
C LYS A 111 21.29 0.83 20.01
N HIS A 112 21.07 1.82 20.88
CA HIS A 112 21.17 3.23 20.46
C HIS A 112 22.68 3.52 20.34
N LEU A 113 23.17 3.57 19.11
CA LEU A 113 24.55 3.93 18.82
C LEU A 113 24.57 5.38 18.37
N GLU A 114 25.46 6.16 18.94
CA GLU A 114 25.76 7.50 18.45
C GLU A 114 26.96 7.41 17.54
N TYR A 115 26.86 7.98 16.33
CA TYR A 115 27.94 8.06 15.36
C TYR A 115 28.33 9.50 15.17
N THR A 116 29.66 9.80 15.26
CA THR A 116 30.19 11.06 14.74
C THR A 116 30.12 11.06 13.22
N ASP A 117 30.30 12.22 12.59
CA ASP A 117 30.31 12.29 11.12
C ASP A 117 31.47 11.50 10.51
N GLU A 118 32.61 11.47 11.19
CA GLU A 118 33.77 10.69 10.79
C GLU A 118 33.53 9.19 10.89
N GLU A 119 32.92 8.73 11.97
CA GLU A 119 32.55 7.32 12.17
C GLU A 119 31.51 6.90 11.14
N TYR A 120 30.51 7.75 10.87
CA TYR A 120 29.51 7.48 9.85
C TYR A 120 30.12 7.35 8.47
N ALA A 121 31.06 8.26 8.11
CA ALA A 121 31.78 8.21 6.84
C ALA A 121 32.63 6.93 6.71
N GLN A 122 33.25 6.44 7.79
CA GLN A 122 34.00 5.19 7.80
C GLN A 122 33.06 3.98 7.55
N GLU A 123 31.86 3.98 8.11
CA GLU A 123 30.88 2.93 7.83
C GLU A 123 30.41 2.95 6.38
N LEU A 124 30.20 4.13 5.78
CA LEU A 124 29.92 4.25 4.35
C LEU A 124 31.06 3.71 3.49
N GLN A 125 32.31 3.93 3.88
CA GLN A 125 33.46 3.38 3.18
C GLN A 125 33.48 1.83 3.25
N LYS A 126 33.13 1.24 4.39
CA LYS A 126 32.98 -0.23 4.50
C LYS A 126 31.90 -0.78 3.58
N ILE A 127 30.77 -0.06 3.45
CA ILE A 127 29.72 -0.43 2.50
C ILE A 127 30.27 -0.41 1.08
N HIS A 128 30.95 0.66 0.68
CA HIS A 128 31.57 0.79 -0.62
C HIS A 128 32.55 -0.37 -0.89
N ASP A 129 33.48 -0.62 0.02
CA ASP A 129 34.53 -1.64 -0.12
C ASP A 129 33.95 -3.06 -0.26
N ARG A 130 32.80 -3.33 0.33
CA ARG A 130 32.11 -4.62 0.21
C ARG A 130 31.19 -4.70 -0.99
N PHE A 131 30.54 -3.60 -1.36
CA PHE A 131 29.53 -3.57 -2.41
C PHE A 131 30.14 -3.52 -3.81
N VAL A 132 31.24 -2.79 -4.02
CA VAL A 132 31.90 -2.66 -5.33
C VAL A 132 32.36 -4.03 -5.89
N PRO A 133 33.02 -4.91 -5.14
CA PRO A 133 33.34 -6.26 -5.63
C PRO A 133 32.10 -7.05 -6.10
N PHE A 134 30.99 -6.93 -5.39
CA PHE A 134 29.72 -7.57 -5.80
C PHE A 134 29.17 -6.94 -7.10
N LEU A 135 29.24 -5.62 -7.26
CA LEU A 135 28.86 -4.96 -8.51
C LEU A 135 29.70 -5.49 -9.70
N ASN A 136 30.99 -5.74 -9.49
CA ASN A 136 31.86 -6.29 -10.53
C ASN A 136 31.43 -7.72 -10.92
N ILE A 137 31.10 -8.58 -9.95
CA ILE A 137 30.53 -9.91 -10.22
C ILE A 137 29.23 -9.79 -11.03
N CYS A 138 28.37 -8.85 -10.68
CA CYS A 138 27.14 -8.61 -11.41
C CYS A 138 27.38 -8.11 -12.84
N LYS A 139 28.38 -7.24 -13.06
CA LYS A 139 28.78 -6.79 -14.40
C LYS A 139 29.27 -7.96 -15.27
N GLU A 140 30.13 -8.80 -14.71
CA GLU A 140 30.68 -9.99 -15.42
C GLU A 140 29.61 -10.99 -15.80
N ASN A 141 28.60 -11.19 -14.94
CA ASN A 141 27.53 -12.17 -15.17
C ASN A 141 26.27 -11.54 -15.80
N HIS A 142 26.28 -10.26 -16.09
CA HIS A 142 25.09 -9.52 -16.58
C HIS A 142 23.88 -9.65 -15.65
N THR A 143 24.10 -9.60 -14.36
CA THR A 143 23.07 -9.76 -13.33
C THR A 143 22.63 -8.39 -12.84
N ALA A 144 21.32 -8.14 -12.84
CA ALA A 144 20.76 -6.94 -12.27
C ALA A 144 20.70 -7.04 -10.74
N ILE A 145 20.61 -5.89 -10.08
CA ILE A 145 20.47 -5.81 -8.61
C ILE A 145 19.13 -5.19 -8.27
N ARG A 146 18.46 -5.74 -7.25
CA ARG A 146 17.37 -5.05 -6.57
C ARG A 146 17.83 -4.64 -5.18
N ILE A 147 17.88 -3.33 -4.95
CA ILE A 147 18.09 -2.74 -3.63
C ILE A 147 16.73 -2.69 -2.95
N GLY A 148 16.53 -3.54 -1.95
CA GLY A 148 15.23 -3.75 -1.32
C GLY A 148 15.26 -3.47 0.18
N VAL A 149 14.73 -2.30 0.58
CA VAL A 149 14.57 -1.90 1.97
C VAL A 149 13.18 -2.32 2.47
N ASN A 150 13.13 -2.87 3.68
CA ASN A 150 11.88 -3.13 4.39
C ASN A 150 11.83 -2.26 5.65
N HIS A 151 10.66 -1.68 5.92
CA HIS A 151 10.38 -1.06 7.21
C HIS A 151 10.62 -2.07 8.35
N GLY A 152 11.27 -1.62 9.42
CA GLY A 152 11.66 -2.50 10.53
C GLY A 152 12.97 -3.27 10.35
N SER A 153 13.62 -3.24 9.17
CA SER A 153 14.93 -3.87 8.93
C SER A 153 16.06 -2.88 8.62
N LEU A 154 15.92 -1.64 9.06
CA LEU A 154 16.97 -0.63 8.94
C LEU A 154 18.15 -0.98 9.85
N SER A 155 19.38 -0.63 9.43
CA SER A 155 20.57 -0.78 10.28
C SER A 155 20.51 0.15 11.50
N ASP A 156 21.20 -0.23 12.59
CA ASP A 156 21.29 0.62 13.79
C ASP A 156 21.92 2.00 13.46
N ARG A 157 22.83 2.06 12.50
CA ARG A 157 23.46 3.29 12.00
C ARG A 157 22.43 4.25 11.38
N ILE A 158 21.58 3.75 10.50
CA ILE A 158 20.49 4.55 9.92
C ILE A 158 19.49 4.96 10.99
N MET A 159 19.11 4.01 11.86
CA MET A 159 18.18 4.27 12.96
C MET A 159 18.67 5.36 13.91
N SER A 160 19.97 5.39 14.23
CA SER A 160 20.56 6.39 15.14
C SER A 160 20.56 7.80 14.56
N ARG A 161 20.68 7.95 13.25
CA ARG A 161 20.75 9.26 12.58
C ARG A 161 19.40 9.75 12.05
N TYR A 162 18.59 8.86 11.49
CA TYR A 162 17.34 9.20 10.80
C TYR A 162 16.08 8.66 11.49
N GLY A 163 16.23 7.71 12.41
CA GLY A 163 15.10 7.00 13.02
C GLY A 163 14.41 6.01 12.08
N ASP A 164 13.32 5.40 12.55
CA ASP A 164 12.46 4.51 11.75
C ASP A 164 11.42 5.36 10.98
N THR A 165 11.91 6.15 10.04
CA THR A 165 11.17 7.16 9.31
C THR A 165 11.23 6.91 7.81
N PRO A 166 10.34 7.52 7.00
CA PRO A 166 10.48 7.53 5.55
C PRO A 166 11.84 8.03 5.08
N GLU A 167 12.40 9.07 5.72
CA GLU A 167 13.70 9.63 5.42
C GLU A 167 14.83 8.62 5.67
N GLY A 168 14.77 7.87 6.76
CA GLY A 168 15.73 6.80 7.06
C GLY A 168 15.68 5.66 6.04
N MET A 169 14.49 5.25 5.62
CA MET A 169 14.33 4.22 4.59
C MET A 169 14.86 4.70 3.23
N VAL A 170 14.60 5.94 2.86
CA VAL A 170 15.10 6.54 1.61
C VAL A 170 16.63 6.63 1.65
N GLU A 171 17.22 7.15 2.72
CA GLU A 171 18.67 7.28 2.82
C GLU A 171 19.36 5.91 2.78
N SER A 172 18.77 4.89 3.42
CA SER A 172 19.27 3.51 3.32
C SER A 172 19.36 3.01 1.88
N CYS A 173 18.42 3.40 1.00
CA CYS A 173 18.51 3.13 -0.43
C CYS A 173 19.55 4.00 -1.13
N MET A 174 19.55 5.31 -0.86
CA MET A 174 20.35 6.29 -1.58
C MET A 174 21.85 6.07 -1.39
N GLU A 175 22.28 5.64 -0.22
CA GLU A 175 23.68 5.28 0.03
C GLU A 175 24.21 4.25 -0.98
N PHE A 176 23.43 3.20 -1.26
CA PHE A 176 23.78 2.18 -2.24
C PHE A 176 23.64 2.67 -3.68
N LEU A 177 22.63 3.49 -3.97
CA LEU A 177 22.41 4.05 -5.31
C LEU A 177 23.54 4.98 -5.73
N ARG A 178 24.04 5.80 -4.82
CA ARG A 178 25.19 6.68 -5.09
C ARG A 178 26.43 5.89 -5.47
N ILE A 179 26.68 4.74 -4.83
CA ILE A 179 27.76 3.83 -5.20
C ILE A 179 27.50 3.22 -6.59
N CYS A 180 26.28 2.79 -6.90
CA CYS A 180 25.94 2.28 -8.24
C CYS A 180 26.22 3.31 -9.32
N VAL A 181 25.83 4.57 -9.11
CA VAL A 181 26.09 5.67 -10.05
C VAL A 181 27.60 5.93 -10.19
N GLN A 182 28.32 5.98 -9.09
CA GLN A 182 29.76 6.16 -9.07
C GLN A 182 30.49 5.06 -9.84
N GLU A 183 30.03 3.83 -9.73
CA GLU A 183 30.59 2.65 -10.41
C GLU A 183 30.02 2.43 -11.83
N ASN A 184 29.22 3.34 -12.35
CA ASN A 184 28.53 3.21 -13.63
C ASN A 184 27.72 1.90 -13.75
N PHE A 185 27.05 1.48 -12.68
CA PHE A 185 26.18 0.32 -12.65
C PHE A 185 24.72 0.76 -12.70
N THR A 186 24.04 0.50 -13.83
CA THR A 186 22.69 0.99 -14.11
C THR A 186 21.61 -0.09 -14.07
N ASP A 187 21.99 -1.36 -14.03
CA ASP A 187 21.04 -2.48 -13.97
C ASP A 187 20.47 -2.65 -12.54
N VAL A 188 19.80 -1.60 -12.06
CA VAL A 188 19.30 -1.49 -10.69
C VAL A 188 17.79 -1.33 -10.67
N VAL A 189 17.13 -2.05 -9.78
CA VAL A 189 15.72 -1.88 -9.41
C VAL A 189 15.67 -1.58 -7.91
N ILE A 190 14.74 -0.74 -7.48
CA ILE A 190 14.61 -0.38 -6.08
C ILE A 190 13.26 -0.82 -5.55
N SER A 191 13.23 -1.26 -4.32
CA SER A 191 11.98 -1.48 -3.60
C SER A 191 12.06 -0.98 -2.18
N ILE A 192 11.02 -0.26 -1.75
CA ILE A 192 10.76 0.02 -0.35
C ILE A 192 9.42 -0.60 -0.01
N LYS A 193 9.38 -1.42 1.03
CA LYS A 193 8.20 -2.13 1.47
C LYS A 193 7.93 -1.88 2.94
N ALA A 194 6.65 -1.73 3.25
CA ALA A 194 6.15 -1.65 4.61
C ALA A 194 4.81 -2.40 4.70
N SER A 195 4.42 -2.80 5.90
CA SER A 195 3.09 -3.34 6.18
C SER A 195 2.04 -2.22 6.31
N ASN A 196 2.46 -1.03 6.75
CA ASN A 196 1.63 0.16 6.73
C ASN A 196 1.65 0.81 5.34
N THR A 197 0.51 0.83 4.66
CA THR A 197 0.38 1.35 3.30
C THR A 197 0.66 2.85 3.19
N VAL A 198 0.29 3.64 4.20
CA VAL A 198 0.56 5.08 4.24
C VAL A 198 2.06 5.35 4.33
N VAL A 199 2.76 4.64 5.21
CA VAL A 199 4.23 4.73 5.34
C VAL A 199 4.91 4.34 4.04
N MET A 200 4.46 3.24 3.40
CA MET A 200 5.02 2.78 2.13
C MET A 200 4.84 3.83 1.03
N VAL A 201 3.63 4.35 0.86
CA VAL A 201 3.33 5.35 -0.18
C VAL A 201 4.13 6.64 0.04
N LYS A 202 4.17 7.16 1.28
CA LYS A 202 5.00 8.31 1.64
C LYS A 202 6.47 8.10 1.27
N THR A 203 7.01 6.95 1.66
CA THR A 203 8.42 6.65 1.48
C THR A 203 8.79 6.51 0.01
N VAL A 204 7.98 5.83 -0.80
CA VAL A 204 8.25 5.67 -2.23
C VAL A 204 8.13 7.00 -2.98
N ARG A 205 7.14 7.84 -2.63
CA ARG A 205 7.04 9.21 -3.18
C ARG A 205 8.27 10.05 -2.83
N LEU A 206 8.72 9.98 -1.57
CA LEU A 206 9.94 10.69 -1.13
C LEU A 206 11.17 10.16 -1.87
N LEU A 207 11.31 8.84 -2.02
CA LEU A 207 12.41 8.24 -2.78
C LEU A 207 12.43 8.75 -4.23
N ALA A 208 11.27 8.77 -4.89
CA ALA A 208 11.17 9.27 -6.26
C ALA A 208 11.61 10.74 -6.37
N ALA A 209 11.20 11.59 -5.43
CA ALA A 209 11.61 13.00 -5.38
C ALA A 209 13.11 13.17 -5.12
N VAL A 210 13.68 12.41 -4.19
CA VAL A 210 15.13 12.48 -3.88
C VAL A 210 15.96 11.95 -5.05
N MET A 211 15.55 10.87 -5.68
CA MET A 211 16.22 10.36 -6.90
C MET A 211 16.21 11.41 -8.03
N GLU A 212 15.07 12.08 -8.26
CA GLU A 212 15.00 13.14 -9.27
C GLU A 212 15.92 14.31 -8.95
N GLN A 213 16.00 14.73 -7.69
CA GLN A 213 16.93 15.77 -7.22
C GLN A 213 18.41 15.40 -7.46
N GLU A 214 18.76 14.13 -7.31
CA GLU A 214 20.11 13.60 -7.57
C GLU A 214 20.29 13.10 -9.02
N SER A 215 19.35 13.42 -9.92
CA SER A 215 19.39 13.01 -11.35
C SER A 215 19.41 11.49 -11.57
N MET A 216 18.75 10.74 -10.71
CA MET A 216 18.61 9.29 -10.78
C MET A 216 17.21 8.91 -11.23
N ARG A 217 17.08 7.89 -12.10
CA ARG A 217 15.80 7.39 -12.61
C ARG A 217 15.83 5.86 -12.70
N PHE A 218 15.88 5.20 -11.55
CA PHE A 218 15.87 3.75 -11.48
C PHE A 218 14.45 3.19 -11.37
N PRO A 219 14.16 2.04 -12.01
CA PRO A 219 12.87 1.37 -11.90
C PRO A 219 12.52 1.01 -10.45
N LEU A 220 11.21 1.06 -10.15
CA LEU A 220 10.66 0.76 -8.85
C LEU A 220 9.89 -0.57 -8.85
N HIS A 221 10.15 -1.41 -7.87
CA HIS A 221 9.37 -2.60 -7.57
C HIS A 221 8.50 -2.34 -6.34
N LEU A 222 7.17 -2.46 -6.51
CA LEU A 222 6.20 -2.17 -5.48
C LEU A 222 5.66 -3.45 -4.83
N GLY A 223 5.38 -3.37 -3.54
CA GLY A 223 4.73 -4.44 -2.80
C GLY A 223 4.48 -4.04 -1.35
N VAL A 224 3.38 -4.53 -0.80
CA VAL A 224 3.04 -4.41 0.62
C VAL A 224 3.49 -5.69 1.32
N THR A 225 4.20 -5.57 2.45
CA THR A 225 4.57 -6.72 3.28
C THR A 225 3.45 -7.04 4.26
N GLU A 226 3.27 -8.34 4.54
CA GLU A 226 2.28 -8.79 5.53
C GLU A 226 0.87 -8.23 5.25
N ALA A 227 0.46 -8.28 3.98
CA ALA A 227 -0.82 -7.71 3.57
C ALA A 227 -2.02 -8.47 4.18
N GLY A 228 -1.85 -9.75 4.52
CA GLY A 228 -2.89 -10.59 5.14
C GLY A 228 -3.53 -11.57 4.17
N ASP A 229 -4.62 -12.18 4.64
CA ASP A 229 -5.35 -13.21 3.93
C ASP A 229 -6.48 -12.63 3.08
N GLY A 230 -6.91 -13.43 2.11
CA GLY A 230 -8.17 -13.26 1.41
C GLY A 230 -8.39 -11.85 0.89
N GLU A 231 -9.52 -11.27 1.21
CA GLU A 231 -9.94 -9.96 0.73
C GLU A 231 -9.12 -8.82 1.35
N ASP A 232 -8.77 -8.90 2.62
CA ASP A 232 -7.97 -7.88 3.31
C ASP A 232 -6.59 -7.71 2.68
N GLY A 233 -5.92 -8.81 2.34
CA GLY A 233 -4.64 -8.78 1.65
C GLY A 233 -4.73 -8.14 0.26
N ARG A 234 -5.82 -8.40 -0.45
CA ARG A 234 -6.10 -7.79 -1.77
C ARG A 234 -6.37 -6.30 -1.66
N ILE A 235 -7.19 -5.87 -0.70
CA ILE A 235 -7.50 -4.45 -0.45
C ILE A 235 -6.23 -3.69 -0.05
N LYS A 236 -5.47 -4.21 0.90
CA LYS A 236 -4.22 -3.58 1.35
C LYS A 236 -3.19 -3.42 0.22
N SER A 237 -3.03 -4.46 -0.59
CA SER A 237 -2.16 -4.43 -1.76
C SER A 237 -2.65 -3.42 -2.80
N ALA A 238 -3.96 -3.37 -3.06
CA ALA A 238 -4.56 -2.41 -3.98
C ALA A 238 -4.38 -0.97 -3.51
N LEU A 239 -4.54 -0.69 -2.20
CA LEU A 239 -4.33 0.64 -1.62
C LEU A 239 -2.86 1.08 -1.75
N GLY A 240 -1.92 0.27 -1.31
CA GLY A 240 -0.50 0.63 -1.32
C GLY A 240 0.09 0.69 -2.72
N ILE A 241 -0.04 -0.39 -3.49
CA ILE A 241 0.49 -0.47 -4.85
C ILE A 241 -0.30 0.43 -5.80
N GLY A 242 -1.64 0.39 -5.71
CA GLY A 242 -2.52 1.13 -6.61
C GLY A 242 -2.36 2.65 -6.49
N ALA A 243 -2.17 3.19 -5.27
CA ALA A 243 -1.90 4.62 -5.08
C ALA A 243 -0.64 5.06 -5.83
N LEU A 244 0.44 4.28 -5.74
CA LEU A 244 1.70 4.60 -6.42
C LEU A 244 1.61 4.42 -7.94
N LEU A 245 0.96 3.36 -8.42
CA LEU A 245 0.71 3.19 -9.85
C LEU A 245 -0.14 4.32 -10.43
N ALA A 246 -1.12 4.84 -9.67
CA ALA A 246 -1.92 5.99 -10.06
C ALA A 246 -1.10 7.30 -10.13
N ASP A 247 -0.03 7.41 -9.33
CA ASP A 247 0.95 8.49 -9.43
C ASP A 247 1.91 8.35 -10.64
N GLY A 248 1.84 7.24 -11.37
CA GLY A 248 2.81 6.89 -12.41
C GLY A 248 4.11 6.30 -11.88
N LEU A 249 4.14 5.87 -10.63
CA LEU A 249 5.28 5.24 -9.97
C LEU A 249 5.10 3.72 -9.90
N GLY A 250 6.10 2.98 -10.39
CA GLY A 250 6.11 1.52 -10.34
C GLY A 250 6.26 0.86 -11.70
N ASP A 251 7.29 0.01 -11.80
CA ASP A 251 7.68 -0.68 -13.04
C ASP A 251 7.50 -2.19 -12.91
N THR A 252 7.46 -2.69 -11.70
CA THR A 252 7.15 -4.07 -11.37
C THR A 252 6.46 -4.16 -10.03
N ILE A 253 5.57 -5.12 -9.87
CA ILE A 253 4.81 -5.30 -8.65
C ILE A 253 4.81 -6.75 -8.17
N ARG A 254 4.64 -6.94 -6.86
CA ARG A 254 4.23 -8.20 -6.25
C ARG A 254 3.10 -7.96 -5.26
N VAL A 255 1.96 -8.59 -5.50
CA VAL A 255 0.92 -8.77 -4.49
C VAL A 255 1.34 -9.95 -3.61
N SER A 256 1.41 -9.76 -2.29
CA SER A 256 1.80 -10.80 -1.33
C SER A 256 0.58 -11.22 -0.54
N LEU A 257 0.15 -12.47 -0.73
CA LEU A 257 -0.99 -13.07 -0.05
C LEU A 257 -0.53 -14.30 0.75
N SER A 258 -1.34 -14.73 1.72
CA SER A 258 -1.14 -15.98 2.45
C SER A 258 -1.65 -17.21 1.66
N GLU A 259 -1.86 -17.06 0.37
CA GLU A 259 -2.32 -18.10 -0.57
C GLU A 259 -1.14 -18.70 -1.34
N ALA A 260 -1.41 -19.67 -2.22
CA ALA A 260 -0.39 -20.20 -3.13
C ALA A 260 0.17 -19.08 -4.02
N PRO A 261 1.50 -19.04 -4.28
CA PRO A 261 2.14 -17.97 -5.03
C PRO A 261 1.54 -17.69 -6.40
N GLU A 262 1.09 -18.72 -7.09
CA GLU A 262 0.41 -18.59 -8.39
C GLU A 262 -0.93 -17.84 -8.30
N ALA A 263 -1.60 -17.86 -7.15
CA ALA A 263 -2.86 -17.13 -6.92
C ALA A 263 -2.65 -15.61 -6.81
N GLU A 264 -1.44 -15.16 -6.50
CA GLU A 264 -1.08 -13.73 -6.46
C GLU A 264 -1.17 -13.08 -7.85
N ILE A 265 -0.87 -13.85 -8.91
CA ILE A 265 -0.70 -13.33 -10.28
C ILE A 265 -1.99 -12.74 -10.87
N PRO A 266 -3.16 -13.40 -10.84
CA PRO A 266 -4.40 -12.81 -11.35
C PRO A 266 -4.79 -11.54 -10.61
N VAL A 267 -4.55 -11.47 -9.30
CA VAL A 267 -4.82 -10.29 -8.48
C VAL A 267 -3.94 -9.12 -8.89
N ALA A 268 -2.64 -9.36 -9.06
CA ALA A 268 -1.69 -8.37 -9.52
C ALA A 268 -2.03 -7.89 -10.95
N ARG A 269 -2.40 -8.80 -11.86
CA ARG A 269 -2.79 -8.47 -13.22
C ARG A 269 -4.03 -7.57 -13.23
N LYS A 270 -5.05 -7.92 -12.46
CA LYS A 270 -6.28 -7.11 -12.35
C LYS A 270 -5.97 -5.68 -11.88
N LEU A 271 -5.05 -5.52 -10.93
CA LEU A 271 -4.65 -4.19 -10.45
C LEU A 271 -3.92 -3.39 -11.53
N VAL A 272 -2.97 -4.02 -12.24
CA VAL A 272 -2.25 -3.37 -13.34
C VAL A 272 -3.21 -2.96 -14.46
N ASP A 273 -4.07 -3.87 -14.90
CA ASP A 273 -5.04 -3.61 -15.97
C ASP A 273 -6.00 -2.48 -15.59
N TYR A 274 -6.43 -2.44 -14.34
CA TYR A 274 -7.27 -1.35 -13.83
C TYR A 274 -6.62 0.03 -13.99
N ILE A 275 -5.33 0.14 -13.71
CA ILE A 275 -4.57 1.39 -13.85
C ILE A 275 -4.33 1.71 -15.33
N VAL A 276 -3.86 0.73 -16.11
CA VAL A 276 -3.54 0.92 -17.53
C VAL A 276 -4.77 1.35 -18.33
N GLN A 277 -5.94 0.77 -18.07
CA GLN A 277 -7.20 1.13 -18.75
C GLN A 277 -7.65 2.57 -18.47
N ARG A 278 -7.09 3.23 -17.46
CA ARG A 278 -7.42 4.62 -17.07
C ARG A 278 -6.39 5.65 -17.51
N HIS A 279 -5.36 5.23 -18.21
CA HIS A 279 -4.28 6.13 -18.63
C HIS A 279 -4.79 7.34 -19.44
N ASP A 280 -5.77 7.15 -20.31
CA ASP A 280 -6.28 8.19 -21.21
C ASP A 280 -7.57 8.88 -20.69
N HIS A 281 -7.84 8.85 -19.39
CA HIS A 281 -9.00 9.56 -18.85
C HIS A 281 -8.85 11.08 -19.01
N PRO A 282 -9.95 11.83 -19.18
CA PRO A 282 -9.92 13.29 -19.24
C PRO A 282 -9.28 13.87 -17.98
N TYR A 283 -8.57 14.99 -18.15
CA TYR A 283 -8.04 15.72 -16.99
C TYR A 283 -9.15 16.06 -15.99
N ILE A 284 -8.96 15.66 -14.75
CA ILE A 284 -9.85 15.99 -13.62
C ILE A 284 -9.22 17.17 -12.89
N PRO A 285 -9.82 18.37 -12.99
CA PRO A 285 -9.30 19.53 -12.29
C PRO A 285 -9.38 19.29 -10.78
N GLY A 286 -8.31 19.58 -10.09
CA GLY A 286 -8.20 19.56 -8.65
C GLY A 286 -7.70 20.89 -8.12
N ALA A 287 -7.97 21.19 -6.87
CA ALA A 287 -7.38 22.32 -6.16
C ALA A 287 -6.83 21.81 -4.83
N ASP A 288 -5.70 22.37 -4.43
CA ASP A 288 -5.21 22.13 -3.09
C ASP A 288 -6.15 22.75 -2.06
N VAL A 289 -6.46 21.99 -1.02
CA VAL A 289 -7.18 22.52 0.14
C VAL A 289 -6.14 23.04 1.12
N PRO A 290 -6.10 24.36 1.37
CA PRO A 290 -5.16 24.93 2.32
C PRO A 290 -5.29 24.22 3.69
N GLU A 291 -4.15 23.99 4.34
CA GLU A 291 -4.06 23.37 5.65
C GLU A 291 -4.49 21.88 5.74
N PHE A 292 -4.91 21.28 4.63
CA PHE A 292 -5.21 19.84 4.60
C PHE A 292 -3.99 19.02 4.19
N ASN A 293 -3.51 18.16 5.10
CA ASN A 293 -2.41 17.24 4.83
C ASN A 293 -2.95 15.84 4.53
N TYR A 294 -2.96 15.44 3.26
CA TYR A 294 -3.43 14.12 2.82
C TYR A 294 -2.61 12.96 3.39
N LEU A 295 -1.37 13.20 3.78
CA LEU A 295 -0.46 12.18 4.30
C LEU A 295 -0.54 12.04 5.82
N SER A 296 -1.02 13.06 6.50
CA SER A 296 -1.22 13.09 7.96
C SER A 296 -2.53 13.83 8.27
N PRO A 297 -3.67 13.25 7.88
CA PRO A 297 -4.95 13.89 8.14
C PRO A 297 -5.19 14.00 9.64
N THR A 298 -5.61 15.17 10.07
CA THR A 298 -6.08 15.39 11.44
C THR A 298 -7.60 15.35 11.45
N ARG A 299 -8.18 14.80 12.50
CA ARG A 299 -9.63 14.85 12.69
C ARG A 299 -10.06 16.31 12.84
N ARG A 300 -10.99 16.74 12.01
CA ARG A 300 -11.59 18.06 12.12
C ARG A 300 -12.35 18.20 13.47
N GLU A 301 -12.17 19.29 14.17
CA GLU A 301 -12.99 19.60 15.33
C GLU A 301 -14.45 19.81 14.91
N THR A 302 -15.35 19.23 15.65
CA THR A 302 -16.79 19.33 15.42
C THR A 302 -17.53 19.50 16.74
N ALA A 303 -18.67 20.19 16.73
CA ALA A 303 -19.55 20.24 17.89
C ALA A 303 -20.17 18.83 18.11
N ALA A 304 -20.33 18.45 19.36
CA ALA A 304 -21.07 17.24 19.70
C ALA A 304 -22.58 17.49 19.59
N VAL A 305 -23.29 16.66 18.84
CA VAL A 305 -24.74 16.62 18.80
C VAL A 305 -25.19 15.22 19.19
N HIS A 306 -25.77 15.09 20.35
CA HIS A 306 -26.07 13.78 20.93
C HIS A 306 -24.77 12.95 21.13
N ASN A 307 -24.71 11.74 20.56
CA ASN A 307 -23.52 10.89 20.55
C ASN A 307 -22.70 11.00 19.25
N ILE A 308 -22.89 12.05 18.45
CA ILE A 308 -22.22 12.28 17.15
C ILE A 308 -21.36 13.54 17.23
N GLY A 309 -20.16 13.48 16.67
CA GLY A 309 -19.23 14.62 16.67
C GLY A 309 -18.49 14.83 18.01
N GLY A 310 -17.76 15.93 18.11
CA GLY A 310 -16.88 16.17 19.26
C GLY A 310 -15.89 15.01 19.45
N ASP A 311 -15.71 14.59 20.69
CA ASP A 311 -14.83 13.48 21.06
C ASP A 311 -15.51 12.09 20.98
N ASN A 312 -16.77 12.05 20.55
CA ASN A 312 -17.48 10.77 20.38
C ASN A 312 -16.86 9.90 19.30
N LEU A 313 -16.97 8.59 19.44
CA LEU A 313 -16.61 7.63 18.40
C LEU A 313 -17.56 7.77 17.21
N PRO A 314 -17.10 7.44 15.98
CA PRO A 314 -17.97 7.38 14.82
C PRO A 314 -19.13 6.43 15.04
N VAL A 315 -20.34 6.85 14.68
CA VAL A 315 -21.55 6.01 14.74
C VAL A 315 -21.78 5.27 13.43
N VAL A 316 -22.38 4.10 13.52
CA VAL A 316 -22.77 3.29 12.37
C VAL A 316 -24.27 3.47 12.11
N ILE A 317 -24.63 3.89 10.89
CA ILE A 317 -26.02 4.03 10.45
C ILE A 317 -26.31 2.96 9.40
N ALA A 318 -27.23 2.06 9.67
CA ALA A 318 -27.68 1.03 8.72
C ALA A 318 -29.00 1.45 8.05
N ALA A 319 -29.11 1.32 6.73
CA ALA A 319 -30.36 1.51 6.01
C ALA A 319 -31.19 0.20 6.06
N ARG A 320 -32.46 0.31 6.50
CA ARG A 320 -33.43 -0.78 6.58
C ARG A 320 -34.78 -0.34 6.02
N LEU A 321 -34.80 -0.03 4.73
CA LEU A 321 -36.00 0.47 4.04
C LEU A 321 -37.07 -0.60 3.83
N ASP A 322 -36.68 -1.86 3.88
CA ASP A 322 -37.55 -3.05 3.81
C ASP A 322 -38.23 -3.41 5.15
N GLY A 323 -37.80 -2.75 6.24
CA GLY A 323 -38.32 -2.99 7.58
C GLY A 323 -37.74 -4.21 8.27
N ASP A 324 -36.73 -4.86 7.68
CA ASP A 324 -36.03 -5.98 8.32
C ASP A 324 -35.20 -5.45 9.51
N MET A 325 -35.49 -5.97 10.71
CA MET A 325 -34.84 -5.62 11.97
C MET A 325 -33.96 -6.76 12.52
N ASP A 326 -33.69 -7.76 11.69
CA ASP A 326 -32.78 -8.83 12.08
C ASP A 326 -31.32 -8.40 11.91
N PHE A 327 -30.59 -8.31 13.01
CA PHE A 327 -29.18 -7.94 13.08
C PHE A 327 -28.39 -9.01 13.81
N ASN A 328 -27.18 -9.24 13.33
CA ASN A 328 -26.22 -10.02 14.10
C ASN A 328 -25.89 -9.28 15.40
N PRO A 329 -26.11 -9.89 16.59
CA PRO A 329 -25.85 -9.24 17.88
C PRO A 329 -24.41 -8.76 18.08
N GLN A 330 -23.46 -9.29 17.32
CA GLN A 330 -22.05 -8.87 17.37
C GLN A 330 -21.76 -7.61 16.54
N PHE A 331 -22.67 -7.21 15.65
CA PHE A 331 -22.50 -6.11 14.71
C PHE A 331 -23.76 -5.22 14.67
N MET A 332 -24.14 -4.71 15.82
CA MET A 332 -25.31 -3.82 15.93
C MET A 332 -24.94 -2.41 15.47
N PRO A 333 -25.74 -1.76 14.59
CA PRO A 333 -25.58 -0.36 14.28
C PRO A 333 -26.06 0.52 15.46
N ASP A 334 -25.57 1.76 15.52
CA ASP A 334 -26.05 2.75 16.50
C ASP A 334 -27.41 3.33 16.08
N TYR A 335 -27.62 3.48 14.78
CA TYR A 335 -28.81 4.04 14.18
C TYR A 335 -29.30 3.17 13.02
N ILE A 336 -30.60 3.14 12.82
CA ILE A 336 -31.21 2.59 11.60
C ILE A 336 -32.00 3.66 10.86
N TYR A 337 -31.81 3.74 9.54
CA TYR A 337 -32.64 4.59 8.68
C TYR A 337 -33.71 3.72 8.01
N THR A 338 -34.97 4.02 8.31
CA THR A 338 -36.14 3.27 7.82
C THR A 338 -37.01 4.05 6.84
N GLY A 339 -36.57 5.24 6.42
CA GLY A 339 -37.31 6.07 5.47
C GLY A 339 -38.67 6.51 6.05
N ARG A 340 -39.73 6.12 5.38
CA ARG A 340 -41.13 6.47 5.80
C ARG A 340 -41.74 5.53 6.83
N SER A 341 -41.06 4.45 7.16
CA SER A 341 -41.59 3.43 8.10
C SER A 341 -41.16 3.74 9.53
N ILE A 342 -42.10 3.79 10.45
CA ILE A 342 -41.81 3.87 11.89
C ILE A 342 -41.85 2.49 12.46
N PRO A 343 -40.70 1.95 12.96
CA PRO A 343 -40.67 0.65 13.58
C PRO A 343 -41.53 0.62 14.85
N LYS A 344 -42.33 -0.46 15.02
CA LYS A 344 -43.13 -0.64 16.23
C LYS A 344 -42.30 -0.94 17.46
N GLN A 345 -41.13 -1.52 17.27
CA GLN A 345 -40.18 -1.88 18.32
C GLN A 345 -38.76 -1.81 17.76
N LEU A 346 -37.85 -1.23 18.52
CA LEU A 346 -36.43 -1.17 18.25
C LEU A 346 -35.68 -2.08 19.21
N PRO A 347 -34.60 -2.72 18.80
CA PRO A 347 -33.66 -3.35 19.73
C PRO A 347 -33.21 -2.36 20.81
N GLU A 348 -32.86 -2.87 21.98
CA GLU A 348 -32.43 -2.07 23.13
C GLU A 348 -31.18 -1.22 22.76
N GLY A 349 -31.23 0.07 23.06
CA GLY A 349 -30.14 1.02 22.79
C GLY A 349 -30.06 1.53 21.36
N MET A 350 -30.86 1.01 20.42
CA MET A 350 -30.87 1.42 19.03
C MET A 350 -31.77 2.63 18.81
N GLN A 351 -31.36 3.52 17.90
CA GLN A 351 -32.11 4.71 17.53
C GLN A 351 -32.54 4.61 16.05
N CYS A 352 -33.63 5.29 15.71
CA CYS A 352 -34.19 5.28 14.39
C CYS A 352 -34.04 6.65 13.72
N ILE A 353 -33.79 6.64 12.43
CA ILE A 353 -33.82 7.83 11.56
C ILE A 353 -34.95 7.63 10.57
N ILE A 354 -35.88 8.58 10.49
CA ILE A 354 -37.04 8.55 9.59
C ILE A 354 -37.07 9.82 8.75
N ASP A 355 -37.79 9.78 7.61
CA ASP A 355 -37.97 10.96 6.77
C ASP A 355 -38.60 12.10 7.57
N ALA A 356 -38.12 13.33 7.37
CA ALA A 356 -38.51 14.48 8.16
C ALA A 356 -40.01 14.84 8.07
N ASP A 357 -40.65 14.62 6.93
CA ASP A 357 -42.10 14.81 6.76
C ASP A 357 -42.89 13.84 7.65
N VAL A 358 -42.50 12.58 7.69
CA VAL A 358 -43.11 11.58 8.56
C VAL A 358 -42.89 11.90 10.04
N TRP A 359 -41.67 12.32 10.39
CA TRP A 359 -41.35 12.72 11.76
C TRP A 359 -42.17 13.93 12.21
N MET A 360 -42.35 14.95 11.35
CA MET A 360 -43.14 16.15 11.64
C MET A 360 -44.63 15.86 11.76
N GLU A 361 -45.18 14.95 10.96
CA GLU A 361 -46.57 14.49 11.07
C GLU A 361 -46.85 13.88 12.44
N HIS A 362 -45.94 13.10 12.96
CA HIS A 362 -46.06 12.44 14.27
C HIS A 362 -45.76 13.37 15.44
N SER A 363 -44.80 14.28 15.31
CA SER A 363 -44.44 15.25 16.37
C SER A 363 -45.53 16.30 16.59
N ASN A 364 -46.26 16.72 15.55
CA ASN A 364 -47.36 17.64 15.67
C ASN A 364 -48.58 17.03 16.40
N GLY A 365 -48.63 15.70 16.57
CA GLY A 365 -49.66 14.95 17.26
C GLY A 365 -49.41 14.65 18.75
N ARG A 366 -48.32 15.15 19.37
CA ARG A 366 -47.90 14.98 20.77
C ARG A 366 -47.31 13.63 21.17
N THR A 367 -46.92 12.81 20.28
CA THR A 367 -46.05 11.65 20.59
C THR A 367 -44.86 11.74 19.65
N GLU A 368 -43.78 12.39 20.11
CA GLU A 368 -42.45 12.17 19.52
C GLU A 368 -42.19 10.68 19.59
N PRO A 369 -41.86 10.02 18.46
CA PRO A 369 -41.49 8.61 18.56
C PRO A 369 -40.24 8.57 19.43
N ASP A 370 -40.32 7.90 20.56
CA ASP A 370 -39.16 7.69 21.43
C ASP A 370 -38.03 7.10 20.58
N ASN A 371 -36.85 7.75 20.64
CA ASN A 371 -35.66 7.36 19.88
C ASN A 371 -35.74 7.46 18.33
N ALA A 372 -36.57 8.32 17.78
CA ALA A 372 -36.58 8.62 16.34
C ALA A 372 -36.15 10.05 16.03
N TRP A 373 -35.32 10.20 14.99
CA TRP A 373 -34.72 11.46 14.57
C TRP A 373 -35.06 11.77 13.10
N PRO A 374 -35.31 13.05 12.73
CA PRO A 374 -35.69 13.40 11.37
C PRO A 374 -34.50 13.43 10.42
N ALA A 375 -34.70 12.90 9.21
CA ALA A 375 -33.78 13.04 8.07
C ALA A 375 -34.41 13.95 7.01
N PHE A 376 -33.72 15.04 6.70
CA PHE A 376 -34.10 16.01 5.69
C PHE A 376 -33.44 15.70 4.34
N LYS A 377 -34.14 15.97 3.26
CA LYS A 377 -33.65 15.94 1.88
C LYS A 377 -33.44 17.37 1.36
N GLY A 378 -32.79 17.54 0.22
CA GLY A 378 -32.39 18.82 -0.27
C GLY A 378 -33.53 19.89 -0.46
N ASP A 379 -34.71 19.43 -0.86
CA ASP A 379 -35.92 20.25 -1.01
C ASP A 379 -36.58 20.63 0.33
N GLN A 380 -36.22 19.97 1.41
CA GLN A 380 -36.74 20.16 2.77
C GLN A 380 -35.84 21.06 3.63
N LEU A 381 -34.70 21.52 3.11
CA LEU A 381 -33.73 22.35 3.83
C LEU A 381 -34.35 23.59 4.51
N PRO A 382 -35.32 24.33 3.90
CA PRO A 382 -35.93 25.47 4.55
C PRO A 382 -36.65 25.15 5.88
N PHE A 383 -37.04 23.87 6.08
CA PHE A 383 -37.72 23.43 7.29
C PHE A 383 -36.77 22.97 8.39
N LEU A 384 -35.49 22.87 8.10
CA LEU A 384 -34.48 22.36 9.03
C LEU A 384 -34.43 23.20 10.33
N SER A 385 -34.48 24.52 10.22
CA SER A 385 -34.41 25.44 11.36
C SER A 385 -35.72 25.48 12.19
N SER A 386 -36.87 25.18 11.59
CA SER A 386 -38.15 25.14 12.28
C SER A 386 -38.43 23.80 12.99
N CYS A 387 -37.65 22.80 12.72
CA CYS A 387 -37.79 21.48 13.39
C CYS A 387 -37.23 21.53 14.80
N GLY A 388 -38.07 21.15 15.77
CA GLY A 388 -37.70 21.16 17.21
C GLY A 388 -36.74 20.05 17.65
N ALA A 389 -36.42 19.08 16.80
CA ALA A 389 -35.54 17.98 17.15
C ALA A 389 -34.09 18.48 17.42
N SER A 390 -33.49 17.96 18.50
CA SER A 390 -32.08 18.29 18.88
C SER A 390 -31.06 17.67 17.93
N LEU A 391 -31.32 16.46 17.43
CA LEU A 391 -30.51 15.79 16.41
C LEU A 391 -31.29 15.74 15.11
N LYS A 392 -30.64 16.11 14.03
CA LYS A 392 -31.21 16.11 12.67
C LYS A 392 -30.19 15.54 11.72
N PHE A 393 -30.65 14.76 10.77
CA PHE A 393 -29.83 14.22 9.69
C PHE A 393 -30.15 14.93 8.39
N LEU A 394 -29.13 15.20 7.59
CA LEU A 394 -29.29 15.79 6.27
C LEU A 394 -28.69 14.85 5.22
N PHE A 395 -29.54 14.33 4.34
CA PHE A 395 -29.11 13.52 3.20
C PHE A 395 -28.90 14.42 1.98
N ILE A 396 -27.65 14.58 1.60
CA ILE A 396 -27.23 15.38 0.46
C ILE A 396 -26.95 14.46 -0.71
N THR A 397 -27.66 14.62 -1.81
CA THR A 397 -27.33 13.99 -3.09
C THR A 397 -26.45 14.96 -3.87
N TYR A 398 -25.21 14.59 -4.18
CA TYR A 398 -24.24 15.46 -4.85
C TYR A 398 -24.74 16.09 -6.15
N MET A 399 -25.68 15.44 -6.85
CA MET A 399 -26.25 15.87 -8.13
C MET A 399 -27.46 16.83 -8.00
N GLY A 400 -27.86 17.22 -6.80
CA GLY A 400 -29.10 17.99 -6.58
C GLY A 400 -28.94 19.28 -5.75
N LEU A 401 -27.69 19.69 -5.44
CA LEU A 401 -27.46 20.93 -4.71
C LEU A 401 -27.47 22.13 -5.70
N ASN A 402 -28.50 22.92 -5.64
CA ASN A 402 -28.49 24.23 -6.29
C ASN A 402 -27.83 25.28 -5.36
N ASP A 403 -27.61 26.50 -5.87
CA ASP A 403 -26.95 27.57 -5.13
C ASP A 403 -27.72 27.96 -3.85
N GLU A 404 -29.05 27.84 -3.87
CA GLU A 404 -29.94 28.13 -2.75
C GLU A 404 -29.76 27.08 -1.61
N ALA A 405 -29.65 25.80 -1.96
CA ALA A 405 -29.36 24.72 -1.02
C ALA A 405 -27.97 24.87 -0.42
N ILE A 406 -26.97 25.25 -1.21
CA ILE A 406 -25.59 25.51 -0.75
C ILE A 406 -25.57 26.71 0.21
N ALA A 407 -26.29 27.77 -0.08
CA ALA A 407 -26.40 28.96 0.79
C ALA A 407 -27.09 28.60 2.12
N CYS A 408 -28.16 27.80 2.07
CA CYS A 408 -28.84 27.31 3.27
C CYS A 408 -27.95 26.42 4.14
N LEU A 409 -27.17 25.50 3.54
CA LEU A 409 -26.20 24.67 4.23
C LEU A 409 -25.11 25.49 4.91
N LYS A 410 -24.57 26.50 4.23
CA LYS A 410 -23.60 27.45 4.82
C LYS A 410 -24.16 28.17 6.04
N TYR A 411 -25.40 28.60 5.95
CA TYR A 411 -26.09 29.28 7.05
C TYR A 411 -26.30 28.32 8.24
N CYS A 412 -26.80 27.11 7.99
CA CYS A 412 -27.03 26.12 9.03
C CYS A 412 -25.72 25.64 9.71
N LEU A 413 -24.65 25.50 8.93
CA LEU A 413 -23.34 25.09 9.46
C LEU A 413 -22.62 26.21 10.25
N LEU A 414 -22.91 27.47 9.97
CA LEU A 414 -22.37 28.62 10.71
C LEU A 414 -23.03 28.80 12.08
N TYR A 415 -24.25 28.28 12.27
CA TYR A 415 -24.96 28.36 13.56
C TYR A 415 -24.74 27.15 14.47
N THR A 416 -24.07 26.12 14.00
CA THR A 416 -23.72 24.90 14.77
C THR A 416 -22.24 24.82 15.14
N SER A 417 -21.50 25.90 14.88
CA SER A 417 -20.08 26.04 15.26
C SER A 417 -19.91 26.81 16.56
#